data_ab445e4c6a91ed26572a0aba0b69cca4
#
_entry.id   ab445e4c6a91ed26572a0aba0b69cca4
#
_cell.length_a   1.000
_cell.length_b   1.000
_cell.length_c   1.000
_cell.angle_alpha   90.00
_cell.angle_beta   90.00
_cell.angle_gamma   90.00
#
_symmetry.space_group_name_H-M   'P 1'
#
loop_
_entity.id
_entity.type
_entity.pdbx_description
1 polymer ?
#
loop_
_entity_poly.entity_id
_entity_poly.type
_entity_poly.pdbx_seq_one_letter_code
_entity_poly.pdbx_strand_id
1 'polypeptide(L)'
;MYDYKGRLMNARVNAFYFPGLLSALSITASMFLDIAIVGQMLGSVAMGAVNLALPLTMAFNMVYMLLGIGGEVLVSAAKGAGNKTEANTLFSLSMFTIIAVSIVTMLGGLSAKELIALVLSGGDGEMAPLVLRYIGIMFVAAPLMIGITSMTYFVKVDALPKLAAGVMVFVNMVSVVSKLLYLGPLQL
;
A
#
# COMPACT_ATOMS: atom_id res chain seq x y z
N MET A 1 8.77 -33.50 -26.69
CA MET A 1 8.41 -32.10 -26.93
C MET A 1 7.46 -31.51 -25.88
N TYR A 2 6.57 -32.31 -25.28
CA TYR A 2 5.64 -31.89 -24.20
C TYR A 2 6.32 -31.57 -22.88
N ASP A 3 7.38 -32.27 -22.49
CA ASP A 3 8.07 -32.13 -21.19
C ASP A 3 8.88 -30.80 -21.09
N TYR A 4 9.36 -30.25 -22.18
CA TYR A 4 10.11 -28.98 -22.20
C TYR A 4 9.22 -27.77 -21.90
N LYS A 5 8.01 -27.72 -22.48
CA LYS A 5 7.03 -26.66 -22.21
C LYS A 5 6.54 -26.70 -20.74
N GLY A 6 6.33 -27.88 -20.19
CA GLY A 6 5.95 -28.07 -18.79
C GLY A 6 7.02 -27.57 -17.83
N ARG A 7 8.29 -27.88 -18.07
CA ARG A 7 9.42 -27.40 -17.23
C ARG A 7 9.63 -25.88 -17.30
N LEU A 8 9.49 -25.27 -18.49
CA LEU A 8 9.56 -23.83 -18.63
C LEU A 8 8.40 -23.11 -17.93
N MET A 9 7.20 -23.67 -18.02
CA MET A 9 6.01 -23.14 -17.37
C MET A 9 6.15 -23.22 -15.84
N ASN A 10 6.58 -24.35 -15.31
CA ASN A 10 6.83 -24.53 -13.87
C ASN A 10 7.96 -23.63 -13.35
N ALA A 11 9.03 -23.45 -14.11
CA ALA A 11 10.11 -22.52 -13.75
C ALA A 11 9.64 -21.07 -13.70
N ARG A 12 8.80 -20.65 -14.65
CA ARG A 12 8.21 -19.30 -14.65
C ARG A 12 7.20 -19.13 -13.50
N VAL A 13 6.32 -20.09 -13.29
CA VAL A 13 5.37 -20.07 -12.17
C VAL A 13 6.11 -19.96 -10.84
N ASN A 14 7.15 -20.78 -10.61
CA ASN A 14 7.94 -20.72 -9.39
C ASN A 14 8.69 -19.38 -9.22
N ALA A 15 9.14 -18.76 -10.31
CA ALA A 15 9.81 -17.46 -10.28
C ALA A 15 8.90 -16.33 -9.77
N PHE A 16 7.58 -16.43 -9.94
CA PHE A 16 6.60 -15.48 -9.43
C PHE A 16 5.97 -15.91 -8.11
N TYR A 17 5.74 -17.21 -7.93
CA TYR A 17 5.06 -17.77 -6.76
C TYR A 17 5.85 -17.55 -5.47
N PHE A 18 7.13 -17.92 -5.44
CA PHE A 18 7.96 -17.79 -4.25
C PHE A 18 8.13 -16.32 -3.78
N PRO A 19 8.49 -15.36 -4.66
CA PRO A 19 8.56 -13.95 -4.26
C PRO A 19 7.20 -13.39 -3.82
N GLY A 20 6.11 -13.81 -4.48
CA GLY A 20 4.74 -13.43 -4.09
C GLY A 20 4.35 -13.94 -2.70
N LEU A 21 4.64 -15.21 -2.41
CA LEU A 21 4.42 -15.80 -1.09
C LEU A 21 5.24 -15.10 0.00
N LEU A 22 6.52 -14.84 -0.27
CA LEU A 22 7.39 -14.13 0.68
C LEU A 22 6.88 -12.71 0.96
N SER A 23 6.42 -11.99 -0.08
CA SER A 23 5.81 -10.67 0.10
C SER A 23 4.54 -10.74 0.95
N ALA A 24 3.65 -11.70 0.70
CA ALA A 24 2.42 -11.88 1.46
C ALA A 24 2.70 -12.21 2.94
N LEU A 25 3.65 -13.11 3.21
CA LEU A 25 4.08 -13.44 4.57
C LEU A 25 4.69 -12.23 5.28
N SER A 26 5.53 -11.45 4.58
CA SER A 26 6.13 -10.22 5.14
C SER A 26 5.06 -9.18 5.51
N ILE A 27 4.07 -8.96 4.66
CA ILE A 27 2.95 -8.04 4.93
C ILE A 27 2.16 -8.51 6.15
N THR A 28 1.81 -9.80 6.20
CA THR A 28 1.05 -10.38 7.30
C THR A 28 1.83 -10.27 8.62
N ALA A 29 3.11 -10.62 8.62
CA ALA A 29 3.97 -10.48 9.80
C ALA A 29 4.07 -9.03 10.27
N SER A 30 4.22 -8.06 9.35
CA SER A 30 4.22 -6.64 9.68
C SER A 30 2.91 -6.20 10.32
N MET A 31 1.75 -6.65 9.81
CA MET A 31 0.45 -6.31 10.40
C MET A 31 0.32 -6.82 11.84
N PHE A 32 0.76 -8.06 12.13
CA PHE A 32 0.76 -8.59 13.49
C PHE A 32 1.67 -7.80 14.42
N LEU A 33 2.89 -7.48 13.96
CA LEU A 33 3.83 -6.68 14.73
C LEU A 33 3.30 -5.26 14.97
N ASP A 34 2.66 -4.64 13.98
CA ASP A 34 2.04 -3.31 14.12
C ASP A 34 0.96 -3.30 15.20
N ILE A 35 0.07 -4.29 15.19
CA ILE A 35 -0.98 -4.45 16.20
C ILE A 35 -0.36 -4.66 17.58
N ALA A 36 0.62 -5.53 17.69
CA ALA A 36 1.29 -5.82 18.96
C ALA A 36 2.01 -4.59 19.53
N ILE A 37 2.77 -3.86 18.69
CA ILE A 37 3.50 -2.67 19.10
C ILE A 37 2.54 -1.55 19.52
N VAL A 38 1.55 -1.24 18.69
CA VAL A 38 0.57 -0.17 18.98
C VAL A 38 -0.23 -0.52 20.24
N GLY A 39 -0.72 -1.77 20.36
CA GLY A 39 -1.52 -2.19 21.50
C GLY A 39 -0.76 -2.17 22.83
N GLN A 40 0.52 -2.57 22.83
CA GLN A 40 1.32 -2.61 24.05
C GLN A 40 1.84 -1.23 24.47
N MET A 41 2.16 -0.36 23.51
CA MET A 41 2.86 0.90 23.80
C MET A 41 1.91 2.10 23.91
N LEU A 42 0.83 2.15 23.13
CA LEU A 42 -0.10 3.29 23.08
C LEU A 42 -1.41 3.04 23.85
N GLY A 43 -1.63 1.81 24.29
CA GLY A 43 -2.82 1.45 25.06
C GLY A 43 -4.08 1.23 24.23
N SER A 44 -5.17 0.86 24.93
CA SER A 44 -6.44 0.46 24.30
C SER A 44 -7.17 1.61 23.59
N VAL A 45 -7.04 2.83 24.09
CA VAL A 45 -7.73 4.01 23.54
C VAL A 45 -7.16 4.39 22.18
N ALA A 46 -5.82 4.42 22.05
CA ALA A 46 -5.16 4.68 20.76
C ALA A 46 -5.43 3.57 19.74
N MET A 47 -5.48 2.31 20.19
CA MET A 47 -5.88 1.17 19.38
C MET A 47 -7.31 1.32 18.86
N GLY A 48 -8.22 1.82 19.70
CA GLY A 48 -9.60 2.15 19.31
C GLY A 48 -9.63 3.16 18.16
N ALA A 49 -8.89 4.25 18.26
CA ALA A 49 -8.80 5.27 17.20
C ALA A 49 -8.25 4.72 15.87
N VAL A 50 -7.23 3.88 15.92
CA VAL A 50 -6.69 3.19 14.72
C VAL A 50 -7.74 2.28 14.09
N ASN A 51 -8.48 1.51 14.91
CA ASN A 51 -9.53 0.63 14.42
C ASN A 51 -10.70 1.41 13.79
N LEU A 52 -11.08 2.55 14.35
CA LEU A 52 -12.09 3.44 13.75
C LEU A 52 -11.65 4.00 12.38
N ALA A 53 -10.35 4.12 12.13
CA ALA A 53 -9.82 4.56 10.85
C ALA A 53 -9.67 3.43 9.79
N LEU A 54 -9.93 2.17 10.14
CA LEU A 54 -9.82 1.05 9.18
C LEU A 54 -10.65 1.22 7.91
N PRO A 55 -11.91 1.72 7.93
CA PRO A 55 -12.67 1.95 6.71
C PRO A 55 -11.96 2.91 5.75
N LEU A 56 -11.28 3.93 6.28
CA LEU A 56 -10.50 4.87 5.47
C LEU A 56 -9.27 4.20 4.86
N THR A 57 -8.59 3.35 5.63
CA THR A 57 -7.48 2.54 5.13
C THR A 57 -7.94 1.62 4.00
N MET A 58 -9.11 1.01 4.12
CA MET A 58 -9.71 0.19 3.05
C MET A 58 -10.02 1.01 1.80
N ALA A 59 -10.53 2.23 1.96
CA ALA A 59 -10.77 3.14 0.83
C ALA A 59 -9.46 3.49 0.10
N PHE A 60 -8.37 3.77 0.81
CA PHE A 60 -7.05 3.96 0.19
C PHE A 60 -6.56 2.72 -0.54
N ASN A 61 -6.76 1.52 0.05
CA ASN A 61 -6.46 0.24 -0.60
C ASN A 61 -7.18 0.10 -1.93
N MET A 62 -8.48 0.42 -1.97
CA MET A 62 -9.27 0.36 -3.21
C MET A 62 -8.71 1.31 -4.28
N VAL A 63 -8.34 2.53 -3.90
CA VAL A 63 -7.79 3.53 -4.83
C VAL A 63 -6.48 3.04 -5.44
N TYR A 64 -5.50 2.63 -4.63
CA TYR A 64 -4.22 2.21 -5.19
C TYR A 64 -4.29 0.87 -5.94
N MET A 65 -5.19 -0.04 -5.56
CA MET A 65 -5.44 -1.27 -6.32
C MET A 65 -6.04 -0.96 -7.68
N LEU A 66 -7.05 -0.10 -7.72
CA LEU A 66 -7.69 0.30 -8.97
C LEU A 66 -6.69 0.92 -9.94
N LEU A 67 -5.89 1.87 -9.49
CA LEU A 67 -4.91 2.58 -10.30
C LEU A 67 -3.70 1.71 -10.65
N GLY A 68 -3.19 0.97 -9.68
CA GLY A 68 -2.01 0.11 -9.84
C GLY A 68 -2.29 -1.08 -10.74
N ILE A 69 -3.32 -1.88 -10.44
CA ILE A 69 -3.68 -3.07 -11.23
C ILE A 69 -4.22 -2.65 -12.60
N GLY A 70 -5.08 -1.61 -12.65
CA GLY A 70 -5.62 -1.12 -13.91
C GLY A 70 -4.51 -0.66 -14.86
N GLY A 71 -3.56 0.13 -14.37
CA GLY A 71 -2.40 0.57 -15.14
C GLY A 71 -1.47 -0.59 -15.52
N GLU A 72 -1.20 -1.52 -14.59
CA GLU A 72 -0.39 -2.72 -14.82
C GLU A 72 -0.94 -3.55 -15.98
N VAL A 73 -2.25 -3.80 -16.01
CA VAL A 73 -2.91 -4.60 -17.07
C VAL A 73 -2.78 -3.92 -18.42
N LEU A 74 -3.04 -2.63 -18.51
CA LEU A 74 -2.94 -1.88 -19.77
C LEU A 74 -1.50 -1.87 -20.32
N VAL A 75 -0.53 -1.58 -19.46
CA VAL A 75 0.90 -1.56 -19.86
C VAL A 75 1.39 -2.95 -20.24
N SER A 76 0.98 -3.99 -19.51
CA SER A 76 1.34 -5.37 -19.81
C SER A 76 0.76 -5.84 -21.15
N ALA A 77 -0.49 -5.48 -21.45
CA ALA A 77 -1.14 -5.81 -22.72
C ALA A 77 -0.41 -5.17 -23.90
N ALA A 78 -0.06 -3.88 -23.83
CA ALA A 78 0.69 -3.17 -24.87
C ALA A 78 2.11 -3.77 -25.05
N LYS A 79 2.79 -4.12 -23.96
CA LYS A 79 4.10 -4.81 -24.02
C LYS A 79 3.96 -6.20 -24.63
N GLY A 80 2.92 -6.96 -24.29
CA GLY A 80 2.63 -8.27 -24.86
C GLY A 80 2.35 -8.22 -26.35
N ALA A 81 1.73 -7.14 -26.85
CA ALA A 81 1.52 -6.87 -28.28
C ALA A 81 2.78 -6.37 -29.00
N GLY A 82 3.92 -6.18 -28.29
CA GLY A 82 5.16 -5.68 -28.87
C GLY A 82 5.17 -4.16 -29.11
N ASN A 83 4.12 -3.43 -28.72
CA ASN A 83 3.99 -1.99 -28.92
C ASN A 83 4.63 -1.19 -27.77
N LYS A 84 5.93 -1.00 -27.84
CA LYS A 84 6.71 -0.27 -26.81
C LYS A 84 6.26 1.20 -26.65
N THR A 85 5.90 1.86 -27.75
CA THR A 85 5.47 3.26 -27.74
C THR A 85 4.17 3.41 -26.96
N GLU A 86 3.18 2.57 -27.24
CA GLU A 86 1.91 2.54 -26.53
C GLU A 86 2.09 2.19 -25.06
N ALA A 87 2.94 1.19 -24.75
CA ALA A 87 3.23 0.80 -23.37
C ALA A 87 3.82 1.97 -22.55
N ASN A 88 4.74 2.76 -23.15
CA ASN A 88 5.32 3.94 -22.49
C ASN A 88 4.28 5.06 -22.31
N THR A 89 3.41 5.27 -23.28
CA THR A 89 2.32 6.25 -23.18
C THR A 89 1.34 5.89 -22.08
N LEU A 90 0.91 4.62 -22.03
CA LEU A 90 0.01 4.11 -20.99
C LEU A 90 0.65 4.17 -19.60
N PHE A 91 1.95 3.86 -19.49
CA PHE A 91 2.68 4.00 -18.24
C PHE A 91 2.70 5.46 -17.76
N SER A 92 3.05 6.41 -18.66
CA SER A 92 3.09 7.84 -18.32
C SER A 92 1.71 8.37 -17.91
N LEU A 93 0.65 7.96 -18.63
CA LEU A 93 -0.72 8.32 -18.31
C LEU A 93 -1.15 7.76 -16.94
N SER A 94 -0.80 6.51 -16.66
CA SER A 94 -1.08 5.87 -15.37
C SER A 94 -0.36 6.60 -14.24
N MET A 95 0.90 6.98 -14.41
CA MET A 95 1.66 7.74 -13.41
C MET A 95 1.04 9.10 -13.15
N PHE A 96 0.68 9.83 -14.20
CA PHE A 96 -0.01 11.11 -14.07
C PHE A 96 -1.34 10.96 -13.31
N THR A 97 -2.13 9.95 -13.65
CA THR A 97 -3.40 9.67 -12.99
C THR A 97 -3.21 9.33 -11.51
N ILE A 98 -2.21 8.50 -11.17
CA ILE A 98 -1.88 8.15 -9.79
C ILE A 98 -1.52 9.41 -8.99
N ILE A 99 -0.66 10.27 -9.53
CA ILE A 99 -0.26 11.52 -8.87
C ILE A 99 -1.47 12.45 -8.70
N ALA A 100 -2.26 12.66 -9.74
CA ALA A 100 -3.44 13.52 -9.70
C ALA A 100 -4.46 13.04 -8.65
N VAL A 101 -4.82 11.75 -8.69
CA VAL A 101 -5.78 11.16 -7.75
C VAL A 101 -5.25 11.20 -6.32
N SER A 102 -3.97 10.93 -6.11
CA SER A 102 -3.39 10.97 -4.76
C SER A 102 -3.38 12.39 -4.16
N ILE A 103 -3.13 13.42 -4.98
CA ILE A 103 -3.22 14.82 -4.55
C ILE A 103 -4.68 15.20 -4.26
N VAL A 104 -5.62 14.81 -5.13
CA VAL A 104 -7.06 15.05 -4.90
C VAL A 104 -7.51 14.36 -3.61
N THR A 105 -7.07 13.14 -3.35
CA THR A 105 -7.37 12.40 -2.11
C THR A 105 -6.81 13.12 -0.89
N MET A 106 -5.58 13.62 -0.97
CA MET A 106 -4.96 14.41 0.11
C MET A 106 -5.76 15.69 0.39
N LEU A 107 -5.99 16.51 -0.63
CA LEU A 107 -6.65 17.81 -0.46
C LEU A 107 -8.12 17.65 -0.04
N GLY A 108 -8.86 16.76 -0.69
CA GLY A 108 -10.24 16.45 -0.34
C GLY A 108 -10.38 15.87 1.06
N GLY A 109 -9.49 14.95 1.41
CA GLY A 109 -9.47 14.35 2.74
C GLY A 109 -9.12 15.35 3.84
N LEU A 110 -8.13 16.21 3.63
CA LEU A 110 -7.79 17.28 4.58
C LEU A 110 -8.92 18.28 4.77
N SER A 111 -9.65 18.60 3.71
CA SER A 111 -10.80 19.50 3.77
C SER A 111 -11.98 18.89 4.54
N ALA A 112 -12.17 17.57 4.42
CA ALA A 112 -13.29 16.85 5.01
C ALA A 112 -12.92 16.11 6.33
N LYS A 113 -11.69 16.20 6.81
CA LYS A 113 -11.18 15.39 7.94
C LYS A 113 -12.03 15.51 9.20
N GLU A 114 -12.57 16.68 9.52
CA GLU A 114 -13.39 16.89 10.72
C GLU A 114 -14.72 16.15 10.62
N LEU A 115 -15.37 16.23 9.46
CA LEU A 115 -16.59 15.48 9.19
C LEU A 115 -16.34 13.97 9.21
N ILE A 116 -15.26 13.51 8.58
CA ILE A 116 -14.87 12.10 8.56
C ILE A 116 -14.58 11.60 9.97
N ALA A 117 -13.83 12.36 10.78
CA ALA A 117 -13.55 12.01 12.16
C ALA A 117 -14.82 11.91 13.01
N LEU A 118 -15.74 12.86 12.85
CA LEU A 118 -17.02 12.85 13.55
C LEU A 118 -17.86 11.60 13.21
N VAL A 119 -17.93 11.26 11.93
CA VAL A 119 -18.67 10.08 11.44
C VAL A 119 -18.03 8.79 11.95
N LEU A 120 -16.70 8.66 11.85
CA LEU A 120 -15.98 7.46 12.27
C LEU A 120 -16.02 7.25 13.78
N SER A 121 -15.98 8.33 14.58
CA SER A 121 -16.06 8.24 16.05
C SER A 121 -17.48 8.12 16.58
N GLY A 122 -18.50 8.23 15.72
CA GLY A 122 -19.89 8.26 16.15
C GLY A 122 -20.24 9.44 17.06
N GLY A 123 -19.44 10.52 17.03
CA GLY A 123 -19.61 11.70 17.89
C GLY A 123 -19.01 11.54 19.29
N ASP A 124 -18.27 10.48 19.57
CA ASP A 124 -17.57 10.30 20.86
C ASP A 124 -16.52 11.40 21.07
N GLY A 125 -16.71 12.19 22.15
CA GLY A 125 -15.87 13.33 22.46
C GLY A 125 -14.42 12.98 22.81
N GLU A 126 -14.15 11.79 23.32
CA GLU A 126 -12.79 11.33 23.65
C GLU A 126 -12.07 10.74 22.41
N MET A 127 -12.80 10.02 21.58
CA MET A 127 -12.23 9.36 20.39
C MET A 127 -12.07 10.29 19.20
N ALA A 128 -13.00 11.25 19.00
CA ALA A 128 -12.99 12.12 17.82
C ALA A 128 -11.67 12.89 17.63
N PRO A 129 -11.04 13.51 18.64
CA PRO A 129 -9.77 14.20 18.44
C PRO A 129 -8.61 13.28 18.10
N LEU A 130 -8.60 12.04 18.63
CA LEU A 130 -7.57 11.04 18.30
C LEU A 130 -7.71 10.54 16.86
N VAL A 131 -8.94 10.23 16.44
CA VAL A 131 -9.25 9.85 15.06
C VAL A 131 -8.90 10.99 14.12
N LEU A 132 -9.28 12.23 14.42
CA LEU A 132 -8.99 13.41 13.61
C LEU A 132 -7.49 13.59 13.37
N ARG A 133 -6.69 13.46 14.43
CA ARG A 133 -5.21 13.56 14.34
C ARG A 133 -4.63 12.43 13.48
N TYR A 134 -5.10 11.21 13.69
CA TYR A 134 -4.62 10.04 12.97
C TYR A 134 -4.93 10.11 11.47
N ILE A 135 -6.22 10.38 11.10
CA ILE A 135 -6.62 10.48 9.70
C ILE A 135 -6.00 11.70 9.00
N GLY A 136 -5.76 12.80 9.75
CA GLY A 136 -5.04 13.96 9.21
C GLY A 136 -3.64 13.59 8.71
N ILE A 137 -2.89 12.80 9.48
CA ILE A 137 -1.58 12.28 9.07
C ILE A 137 -1.72 11.33 7.88
N MET A 138 -2.74 10.47 7.88
CA MET A 138 -3.00 9.55 6.75
C MET A 138 -3.27 10.31 5.45
N PHE A 139 -4.05 11.39 5.47
CA PHE A 139 -4.32 12.19 4.28
C PHE A 139 -3.07 12.92 3.77
N VAL A 140 -2.24 13.45 4.67
CA VAL A 140 -0.94 14.05 4.27
C VAL A 140 -0.02 12.99 3.65
N ALA A 141 -0.04 11.77 4.16
CA ALA A 141 0.75 10.66 3.63
C ALA A 141 0.15 10.01 2.39
N ALA A 142 -1.11 10.31 2.01
CA ALA A 142 -1.83 9.66 0.91
C ALA A 142 -1.05 9.66 -0.42
N PRO A 143 -0.40 10.77 -0.87
CA PRO A 143 0.38 10.74 -2.11
C PRO A 143 1.51 9.73 -2.09
N LEU A 144 2.19 9.57 -0.97
CA LEU A 144 3.26 8.58 -0.80
C LEU A 144 2.68 7.17 -0.73
N MET A 145 1.62 6.95 0.05
CA MET A 145 1.00 5.64 0.22
C MET A 145 0.43 5.12 -1.10
N ILE A 146 -0.39 5.93 -1.78
CA ILE A 146 -1.02 5.56 -3.06
C ILE A 146 0.05 5.44 -4.14
N GLY A 147 0.97 6.40 -4.24
CA GLY A 147 2.01 6.42 -5.27
C GLY A 147 2.96 5.24 -5.18
N ILE A 148 3.58 5.01 -4.02
CA ILE A 148 4.55 3.92 -3.84
C ILE A 148 3.87 2.56 -4.03
N THR A 149 2.67 2.37 -3.45
CA THR A 149 1.99 1.09 -3.56
C THR A 149 1.55 0.80 -4.99
N SER A 150 1.01 1.80 -5.70
CA SER A 150 0.66 1.64 -7.13
C SER A 150 1.89 1.34 -7.99
N MET A 151 3.04 1.98 -7.72
CA MET A 151 4.28 1.71 -8.45
C MET A 151 4.78 0.28 -8.32
N THR A 152 4.53 -0.39 -7.20
CA THR A 152 4.95 -1.80 -7.03
C THR A 152 4.30 -2.74 -8.04
N TYR A 153 3.10 -2.40 -8.54
CA TYR A 153 2.44 -3.17 -9.60
C TYR A 153 3.18 -3.04 -10.93
N PHE A 154 3.66 -1.84 -11.26
CA PHE A 154 4.41 -1.62 -12.52
C PHE A 154 5.78 -2.28 -12.53
N VAL A 155 6.46 -2.40 -11.39
CA VAL A 155 7.73 -3.14 -11.29
C VAL A 155 7.56 -4.62 -11.66
N LYS A 156 6.38 -5.20 -11.43
CA LYS A 156 6.07 -6.58 -11.83
C LYS A 156 5.97 -6.74 -13.35
N VAL A 157 5.54 -5.70 -14.08
CA VAL A 157 5.41 -5.71 -15.55
C VAL A 157 6.76 -5.92 -16.25
N ASP A 158 7.85 -5.44 -15.65
CA ASP A 158 9.20 -5.59 -16.18
C ASP A 158 9.85 -6.95 -15.88
N ALA A 159 9.03 -7.92 -15.47
CA ALA A 159 9.45 -9.28 -15.14
C ALA A 159 10.52 -9.34 -14.02
N LEU A 160 10.48 -8.41 -13.08
CA LEU A 160 11.38 -8.34 -11.92
C LEU A 160 10.63 -8.66 -10.60
N PRO A 161 9.93 -9.81 -10.49
CA PRO A 161 9.14 -10.15 -9.31
C PRO A 161 10.00 -10.26 -8.04
N LYS A 162 11.25 -10.67 -8.18
CA LYS A 162 12.20 -10.75 -7.06
C LYS A 162 12.56 -9.37 -6.53
N LEU A 163 12.71 -8.37 -7.42
CA LEU A 163 12.97 -7.00 -7.03
C LEU A 163 11.75 -6.41 -6.30
N ALA A 164 10.55 -6.60 -6.85
CA ALA A 164 9.31 -6.15 -6.23
C ALA A 164 9.12 -6.75 -4.83
N ALA A 165 9.35 -8.06 -4.67
CA ALA A 165 9.31 -8.73 -3.38
C ALA A 165 10.38 -8.21 -2.41
N GLY A 166 11.60 -8.00 -2.88
CA GLY A 166 12.71 -7.46 -2.08
C GLY A 166 12.41 -6.06 -1.55
N VAL A 167 11.87 -5.18 -2.40
CA VAL A 167 11.45 -3.83 -2.00
C VAL A 167 10.35 -3.88 -0.94
N MET A 168 9.33 -4.74 -1.12
CA MET A 168 8.24 -4.90 -0.15
C MET A 168 8.76 -5.39 1.21
N VAL A 169 9.61 -6.41 1.22
CA VAL A 169 10.22 -6.92 2.46
C VAL A 169 11.05 -5.83 3.13
N PHE A 170 11.87 -5.11 2.38
CA PHE A 170 12.69 -4.02 2.89
C PHE A 170 11.84 -2.89 3.51
N VAL A 171 10.80 -2.42 2.82
CA VAL A 171 9.88 -1.38 3.32
C VAL A 171 9.19 -1.83 4.61
N ASN A 172 8.72 -3.08 4.68
CA ASN A 172 8.11 -3.62 5.89
C ASN A 172 9.11 -3.71 7.04
N MET A 173 10.35 -4.16 6.80
CA MET A 173 11.40 -4.17 7.83
C MET A 173 11.72 -2.77 8.35
N VAL A 174 11.88 -1.80 7.45
CA VAL A 174 12.12 -0.38 7.84
C VAL A 174 10.95 0.15 8.66
N SER A 175 9.72 -0.16 8.27
CA SER A 175 8.52 0.25 9.03
C SER A 175 8.52 -0.29 10.46
N VAL A 176 8.79 -1.59 10.63
CA VAL A 176 8.86 -2.24 11.95
C VAL A 176 9.99 -1.67 12.80
N VAL A 177 11.19 -1.54 12.22
CA VAL A 177 12.37 -0.98 12.93
C VAL A 177 12.12 0.46 13.34
N SER A 178 11.54 1.29 12.45
CA SER A 178 11.19 2.67 12.77
C SER A 178 10.22 2.76 13.95
N LYS A 179 9.18 1.91 13.96
CA LYS A 179 8.21 1.89 15.07
C LYS A 179 8.84 1.45 16.38
N LEU A 180 9.70 0.43 16.35
CA LEU A 180 10.43 -0.01 17.54
C LEU A 180 11.38 1.07 18.08
N LEU A 181 12.03 1.84 17.21
CA LEU A 181 12.91 2.94 17.60
C LEU A 181 12.12 4.14 18.17
N TYR A 182 10.99 4.50 17.53
CA TYR A 182 10.17 5.64 17.98
C TYR A 182 9.40 5.35 19.26
N LEU A 183 8.87 4.15 19.41
CA LEU A 183 8.03 3.76 20.54
C LEU A 183 8.81 3.06 21.67
N GLY A 184 10.02 2.55 21.39
CA GLY A 184 10.88 1.89 22.36
C GLY A 184 11.77 2.89 23.16
N PRO A 185 13.10 2.93 22.92
CA PRO A 185 14.02 3.69 23.78
C PRO A 185 13.96 5.20 23.63
N LEU A 186 13.37 5.71 22.54
CA LEU A 186 13.31 7.16 22.28
C LEU A 186 12.11 7.88 22.89
N GLN A 187 11.04 7.17 23.28
CA GLN A 187 9.82 7.71 23.94
C GLN A 187 9.49 9.17 23.55
N LEU A 188 9.56 9.48 22.23
CA LEU A 188 9.32 10.82 21.70
C LEU A 188 7.87 10.97 21.25
#